data_d56b3688e5c703aaf82caa03cffb151d
#
_entry.id   d56b3688e5c703aaf82caa03cffb151d
#
_cell.length_a   1.000
_cell.length_b   1.000
_cell.length_c   1.000
_cell.angle_alpha   90.00
_cell.angle_beta   90.00
_cell.angle_gamma   90.00
#
_symmetry.space_group_name_H-M   'P 1'
#
loop_
_entity.id
_entity.type
_entity.pdbx_description
1 polymer ?
#
loop_
_entity_poly.entity_id
_entity_poly.type
_entity_poly.pdbx_seq_one_letter_code
_entity_poly.pdbx_strand_id
1 'polypeptide(L)'
;RLRYAALDQAMHEQGMPSPYSERLAAWEDRDVEKRITTFVPCADYYEVRDAALKAHATQIDPDGPWFAVPTETQKKAWPTEDFELAFSTVETAKPESDLFAGLRGEPAIDASENWSI
;
A
#
# COMPACT_ATOMS: atom_id res chain seq x y z
N ARG A 1 2.73 -7.68 -4.69
CA ARG A 1 3.27 -8.83 -3.95
C ARG A 1 3.91 -8.41 -2.64
N LEU A 2 4.83 -7.45 -2.65
CA LEU A 2 5.59 -7.01 -1.47
C LEU A 2 4.68 -6.62 -0.30
N ARG A 3 3.63 -5.83 -0.55
CA ARG A 3 2.64 -5.48 0.47
C ARG A 3 1.99 -6.71 1.10
N TYR A 4 1.51 -7.64 0.29
CA TYR A 4 0.88 -8.87 0.81
C TYR A 4 1.87 -9.74 1.58
N ALA A 5 3.13 -9.81 1.12
CA ALA A 5 4.17 -10.54 1.84
C ALA A 5 4.48 -9.90 3.21
N ALA A 6 4.56 -8.56 3.27
CA ALA A 6 4.76 -7.84 4.53
C ALA A 6 3.60 -8.04 5.52
N LEU A 7 2.35 -8.00 5.03
CA LEU A 7 1.17 -8.24 5.85
C LEU A 7 1.08 -9.71 6.32
N ASP A 8 1.38 -10.65 5.45
CA ASP A 8 1.42 -12.08 5.76
C ASP A 8 2.44 -12.38 6.87
N GLN A 9 3.65 -11.87 6.72
CA GLN A 9 4.70 -11.99 7.73
C GLN A 9 4.26 -11.39 9.06
N ALA A 10 3.72 -10.18 9.07
CA ALA A 10 3.27 -9.51 10.28
C ALA A 10 2.16 -10.27 11.01
N MET A 11 1.25 -10.91 10.27
CA MET A 11 0.21 -11.76 10.84
C MET A 11 0.81 -13.01 11.49
N HIS A 12 1.76 -13.68 10.81
CA HIS A 12 2.44 -14.85 11.37
C HIS A 12 3.23 -14.51 12.64
N GLU A 13 3.93 -13.37 12.67
CA GLU A 13 4.67 -12.91 13.85
C GLU A 13 3.75 -12.68 15.07
N GLN A 14 2.48 -12.35 14.85
CA GLN A 14 1.47 -12.18 15.88
C GLN A 14 0.71 -13.48 16.21
N GLY A 15 1.06 -14.59 15.56
CA GLY A 15 0.39 -15.87 15.74
C GLY A 15 -1.04 -15.91 15.18
N MET A 16 -1.36 -15.04 14.25
CA MET A 16 -2.67 -14.94 13.61
C MET A 16 -2.69 -15.60 12.24
N PRO A 17 -3.82 -16.22 11.82
CA PRO A 17 -3.94 -16.73 10.46
C PRO A 17 -3.94 -15.59 9.45
N SER A 18 -3.14 -15.74 8.39
CA SER A 18 -3.05 -14.75 7.33
C SER A 18 -4.01 -15.09 6.18
N PRO A 19 -4.79 -14.12 5.68
CA PRO A 19 -5.64 -14.32 4.50
C PRO A 19 -4.83 -14.36 3.19
N TYR A 20 -3.52 -14.12 3.24
CA TYR A 20 -2.68 -13.96 2.05
C TYR A 20 -1.74 -15.14 1.77
N SER A 21 -1.54 -16.07 2.72
CA SER A 21 -0.56 -17.14 2.60
C SER A 21 -0.77 -18.01 1.36
N GLU A 22 -2.00 -18.48 1.13
CA GLU A 22 -2.33 -19.30 -0.05
C GLU A 22 -2.16 -18.51 -1.35
N ARG A 23 -2.59 -17.26 -1.35
CA ARG A 23 -2.47 -16.38 -2.52
C ARG A 23 -1.01 -16.12 -2.87
N LEU A 24 -0.16 -15.92 -1.87
CA LEU A 24 1.27 -15.71 -2.07
C LEU A 24 1.97 -16.96 -2.59
N ALA A 25 1.59 -18.15 -2.10
CA ALA A 25 2.11 -19.43 -2.57
C ALA A 25 1.77 -19.70 -4.06
N ALA A 26 0.59 -19.25 -4.50
CA ALA A 26 0.13 -19.39 -5.89
C ALA A 26 0.52 -18.18 -6.78
N TRP A 27 1.30 -17.22 -6.28
CA TRP A 27 1.59 -15.98 -6.98
C TRP A 27 2.54 -16.18 -8.14
N GLU A 28 2.07 -15.92 -9.35
CA GLU A 28 2.93 -15.78 -10.51
C GLU A 28 3.57 -14.39 -10.54
N ASP A 29 4.87 -14.32 -10.72
CA ASP A 29 5.59 -13.05 -10.83
C ASP A 29 5.23 -12.35 -12.14
N ARG A 30 4.55 -11.21 -12.05
CA ARG A 30 4.11 -10.40 -13.19
C ARG A 30 4.81 -9.05 -13.26
N ASP A 31 5.90 -8.87 -12.53
CA ASP A 31 6.65 -7.60 -12.45
C ASP A 31 5.79 -6.38 -12.04
N VAL A 32 4.68 -6.59 -11.35
CA VAL A 32 3.75 -5.52 -10.95
C VAL A 32 4.44 -4.49 -10.07
N GLU A 33 5.34 -4.93 -9.20
CA GLU A 33 6.10 -4.04 -8.32
C GLU A 33 6.95 -3.03 -9.07
N LYS A 34 7.49 -3.40 -10.23
CA LYS A 34 8.29 -2.49 -11.08
C LYS A 34 7.49 -1.33 -11.66
N ARG A 35 6.16 -1.45 -11.69
CA ARG A 35 5.25 -0.42 -12.17
C ARG A 35 4.87 0.58 -11.10
N ILE A 36 5.02 0.24 -9.82
CA ILE A 36 4.71 1.15 -8.72
C ILE A 36 5.78 2.23 -8.65
N THR A 37 5.34 3.47 -8.70
CA THR A 37 6.20 4.65 -8.74
C THR A 37 5.99 5.60 -7.58
N THR A 38 4.87 5.47 -6.86
CA THR A 38 4.42 6.44 -5.87
C THR A 38 3.91 5.71 -4.64
N PHE A 39 4.47 6.05 -3.48
CA PHE A 39 4.14 5.47 -2.18
C PHE A 39 3.70 6.59 -1.24
N VAL A 40 2.39 6.80 -1.10
CA VAL A 40 1.83 7.89 -0.30
C VAL A 40 1.68 7.46 1.15
N PRO A 41 2.43 8.06 2.09
CA PRO A 41 2.25 7.83 3.51
C PRO A 41 0.85 8.25 3.97
N CYS A 42 0.03 7.32 4.44
CA CYS A 42 -1.35 7.60 4.82
C CYS A 42 -1.86 6.68 5.95
N ALA A 43 -0.96 6.08 6.70
CA ALA A 43 -1.30 5.17 7.79
C ALA A 43 -2.27 5.78 8.81
N ASP A 44 -2.14 7.08 9.10
CA ASP A 44 -3.02 7.80 10.04
C ASP A 44 -4.49 7.88 9.57
N TYR A 45 -4.75 7.59 8.31
CA TYR A 45 -6.08 7.65 7.71
C TYR A 45 -6.68 6.26 7.42
N TYR A 46 -6.05 5.17 7.87
CA TYR A 46 -6.52 3.82 7.55
C TYR A 46 -7.90 3.51 8.13
N GLU A 47 -8.25 4.03 9.30
CA GLU A 47 -9.59 3.89 9.86
C GLU A 47 -10.64 4.60 8.99
N VAL A 48 -10.32 5.78 8.48
CA VAL A 48 -11.20 6.53 7.57
C VAL A 48 -11.35 5.81 6.24
N ARG A 49 -10.26 5.27 5.71
CA ARG A 49 -10.26 4.42 4.50
C ARG A 49 -11.18 3.22 4.66
N ASP A 50 -11.03 2.49 5.75
CA ASP A 50 -11.81 1.29 6.00
C ASP A 50 -13.30 1.60 6.24
N ALA A 51 -13.60 2.71 6.91
CA ALA A 51 -14.97 3.18 7.06
C ALA A 51 -15.59 3.55 5.70
N ALA A 52 -14.85 4.22 4.83
CA ALA A 52 -15.29 4.56 3.48
C ALA A 52 -15.53 3.30 2.64
N LEU A 53 -14.64 2.31 2.70
CA LEU A 53 -14.83 1.03 2.02
C LEU A 53 -16.08 0.29 2.51
N LYS A 54 -16.29 0.22 3.81
CA LYS A 54 -17.48 -0.43 4.41
C LYS A 54 -18.79 0.26 4.05
N ALA A 55 -18.76 1.56 3.74
CA ALA A 55 -19.92 2.28 3.24
C ALA A 55 -20.40 1.79 1.88
N HIS A 56 -19.55 1.10 1.10
CA HIS A 56 -19.91 0.42 -0.14
C HIS A 56 -20.47 -0.99 0.11
N ALA A 57 -21.50 -1.08 0.93
CA ALA A 57 -22.06 -2.34 1.46
C ALA A 57 -22.48 -3.36 0.38
N THR A 58 -22.81 -2.92 -0.82
CA THR A 58 -23.19 -3.80 -1.93
C THR A 58 -21.98 -4.38 -2.69
N GLN A 59 -20.79 -3.85 -2.46
CA GLN A 59 -19.56 -4.20 -3.20
C GLN A 59 -18.45 -4.75 -2.27
N ILE A 60 -18.56 -4.52 -0.98
CA ILE A 60 -17.53 -4.87 0.02
C ILE A 60 -18.14 -5.80 1.06
N ASP A 61 -17.51 -6.96 1.25
CA ASP A 61 -17.78 -7.87 2.34
C ASP A 61 -17.03 -7.39 3.59
N PRO A 62 -17.71 -6.93 4.67
CA PRO A 62 -17.05 -6.48 5.88
C PRO A 62 -16.30 -7.58 6.63
N ASP A 63 -16.65 -8.85 6.37
CA ASP A 63 -15.97 -10.03 6.92
C ASP A 63 -14.95 -10.63 5.95
N GLY A 64 -14.70 -9.94 4.85
CA GLY A 64 -13.77 -10.38 3.81
C GLY A 64 -12.29 -10.25 4.20
N PRO A 65 -11.39 -10.82 3.39
CA PRO A 65 -9.95 -10.88 3.70
C PRO A 65 -9.28 -9.50 3.83
N TRP A 66 -9.85 -8.46 3.22
CA TRP A 66 -9.33 -7.10 3.36
C TRP A 66 -9.32 -6.62 4.81
N PHE A 67 -10.38 -6.92 5.57
CA PHE A 67 -10.54 -6.48 6.96
C PHE A 67 -10.03 -7.50 7.98
N ALA A 68 -9.53 -8.65 7.53
CA ALA A 68 -8.98 -9.69 8.40
C ALA A 68 -7.64 -9.28 9.04
N VAL A 69 -6.88 -8.37 8.41
CA VAL A 69 -5.66 -7.82 8.97
C VAL A 69 -6.01 -6.60 9.81
N PRO A 70 -5.69 -6.60 11.12
CA PRO A 70 -5.94 -5.46 11.98
C PRO A 70 -5.29 -4.18 11.44
N THR A 71 -5.97 -3.05 11.58
CA THR A 71 -5.49 -1.75 11.06
C THR A 71 -4.12 -1.38 11.63
N GLU A 72 -3.89 -1.62 12.92
CA GLU A 72 -2.58 -1.37 13.55
C GLU A 72 -1.45 -2.22 12.95
N THR A 73 -1.75 -3.46 12.58
CA THR A 73 -0.80 -4.33 11.87
C THR A 73 -0.49 -3.78 10.49
N GLN A 74 -1.52 -3.34 9.76
CA GLN A 74 -1.34 -2.72 8.44
C GLN A 74 -0.49 -1.46 8.50
N LYS A 75 -0.74 -0.56 9.46
CA LYS A 75 0.03 0.68 9.67
C LYS A 75 1.53 0.42 9.87
N LYS A 76 1.87 -0.64 10.60
CA LYS A 76 3.27 -1.01 10.86
C LYS A 76 3.92 -1.71 9.68
N ALA A 77 3.22 -2.65 9.06
CA ALA A 77 3.77 -3.48 8.00
C ALA A 77 3.82 -2.77 6.64
N TRP A 78 2.82 -1.94 6.35
CA TRP A 78 2.73 -1.22 5.08
C TRP A 78 1.98 0.10 5.23
N PRO A 79 2.69 1.19 5.56
CA PRO A 79 2.07 2.48 5.93
C PRO A 79 1.67 3.36 4.75
N THR A 80 1.74 2.85 3.51
CA THR A 80 1.47 3.62 2.30
C THR A 80 0.31 3.06 1.48
N GLU A 81 -0.33 3.91 0.72
CA GLU A 81 -1.08 3.52 -0.48
C GLU A 81 -0.19 3.73 -1.71
N ASP A 82 -0.21 2.76 -2.61
CA ASP A 82 0.74 2.64 -3.68
C ASP A 82 0.08 2.89 -5.03
N PHE A 83 0.72 3.69 -5.87
CA PHE A 83 0.20 4.10 -7.17
C PHE A 83 1.22 3.90 -8.28
N GLU A 84 0.73 3.72 -9.49
CA GLU A 84 1.51 3.80 -10.72
C GLU A 84 1.26 5.15 -11.38
N LEU A 85 2.31 5.91 -11.64
CA LEU A 85 2.23 7.10 -12.47
C LEU A 85 2.19 6.69 -13.94
N ALA A 86 0.99 6.74 -14.54
CA ALA A 86 0.79 6.38 -15.92
C ALA A 86 1.22 7.51 -16.89
N PHE A 87 0.97 8.76 -16.51
CA PHE A 87 1.29 9.94 -17.32
C PHE A 87 1.43 11.18 -16.43
N SER A 88 2.37 12.06 -16.76
CA SER A 88 2.53 13.37 -16.11
C SER A 88 2.94 14.43 -17.14
N THR A 89 2.42 15.64 -16.94
CA THR A 89 2.82 16.86 -17.68
C THR A 89 3.91 17.65 -16.96
N VAL A 90 4.31 17.22 -15.77
CA VAL A 90 5.38 17.84 -14.98
C VAL A 90 6.46 16.79 -14.69
N GLU A 91 7.70 17.26 -14.54
CA GLU A 91 8.80 16.41 -14.09
C GLU A 91 8.58 15.96 -12.66
N THR A 92 8.77 14.66 -12.42
CA THR A 92 8.71 14.05 -11.09
C THR A 92 9.89 13.10 -10.90
N ALA A 93 10.40 13.02 -9.68
CA ALA A 93 11.37 11.97 -9.32
C ALA A 93 10.63 10.65 -9.08
N LYS A 94 11.30 9.53 -9.33
CA LYS A 94 10.77 8.19 -9.06
C LYS A 94 11.78 7.42 -8.22
N PRO A 95 11.36 6.76 -7.13
CA PRO A 95 10.00 6.77 -6.55
C PRO A 95 9.64 8.14 -5.93
N GLU A 96 8.35 8.41 -5.82
CA GLU A 96 7.82 9.61 -5.16
C GLU A 96 6.90 9.24 -3.98
N SER A 97 6.75 10.17 -3.02
CA SER A 97 5.91 9.99 -1.83
C SER A 97 4.75 10.99 -1.74
N ASP A 98 4.62 11.86 -2.73
CA ASP A 98 3.61 12.91 -2.78
C ASP A 98 3.02 13.00 -4.18
N LEU A 99 1.69 12.83 -4.28
CA LEU A 99 0.94 12.94 -5.55
C LEU A 99 1.00 14.35 -6.16
N PHE A 100 1.39 15.35 -5.39
CA PHE A 100 1.53 16.75 -5.82
C PHE A 100 2.99 17.17 -6.07
N ALA A 101 3.92 16.22 -6.05
CA ALA A 101 5.33 16.48 -6.35
C ALA A 101 5.47 17.13 -7.73
N GLY A 102 6.31 18.15 -7.82
CA GLY A 102 6.53 18.94 -9.05
C GLY A 102 5.49 20.03 -9.33
N LEU A 103 4.37 20.09 -8.59
CA LEU A 103 3.32 21.10 -8.79
C LEU A 103 3.48 22.33 -7.89
N ARG A 104 4.24 22.23 -6.78
CA ARG A 104 4.41 23.30 -5.81
C ARG A 104 5.61 24.21 -6.07
N GLY A 105 6.31 24.04 -7.20
CA GLY A 105 7.55 24.75 -7.51
C GLY A 105 8.77 24.29 -6.68
N GLU A 106 8.63 23.23 -5.92
CA GLU A 106 9.71 22.57 -5.17
C GLU A 106 10.33 21.45 -6.02
N PRO A 107 11.65 21.19 -5.93
CA PRO A 107 12.21 20.01 -6.55
C PRO A 107 11.55 18.77 -5.98
N ALA A 108 11.26 17.78 -6.83
CA ALA A 108 10.73 16.50 -6.39
C ALA A 108 11.67 15.88 -5.35
N ILE A 109 11.15 15.52 -4.18
CA ILE A 109 11.92 14.88 -3.12
C ILE A 109 12.19 13.44 -3.55
N ASP A 110 13.45 13.07 -3.60
CA ASP A 110 13.83 11.68 -3.82
C ASP A 110 13.42 10.83 -2.61
N ALA A 111 12.34 10.09 -2.76
CA ALA A 111 11.82 9.23 -1.71
C ALA A 111 12.71 8.00 -1.44
N SER A 112 13.74 7.76 -2.28
CA SER A 112 14.64 6.60 -2.12
C SER A 112 15.48 6.65 -0.85
N GLU A 113 15.71 7.85 -0.28
CA GLU A 113 16.50 8.01 0.94
C GLU A 113 15.76 7.62 2.23
N ASN A 114 14.43 7.50 2.19
CA ASN A 114 13.60 7.27 3.38
C ASN A 114 13.02 5.84 3.49
N TRP A 115 13.31 4.98 2.54
CA TRP A 115 12.76 3.62 2.50
C TRP A 115 13.86 2.58 2.61
N SER A 116 14.34 2.36 3.85
CA SER A 116 15.02 1.12 4.20
C SER A 116 13.96 0.05 4.45
N ILE A 117 13.69 -0.77 3.45
CA ILE A 117 12.93 -2.02 3.60
C ILE A 117 13.91 -3.13 3.90
#